data_e870db8a669fd6228f7155d2e7259cdb
#
_entry.id   e870db8a669fd6228f7155d2e7259cdb
#
_cell.length_a   1.000
_cell.length_b   1.000
_cell.length_c   1.000
_cell.angle_alpha   90.00
_cell.angle_beta   90.00
_cell.angle_gamma   90.00
#
_symmetry.space_group_name_H-M   'P 1'
#
loop_
_entity.id
_entity.type
_entity.pdbx_description
1 polymer ?
#
loop_
_entity_poly.entity_id
_entity_poly.type
_entity_poly.pdbx_seq_one_letter_code
_entity_poly.pdbx_strand_id
1 'polypeptide(L)'
;MYRFIVASAASILMIGGVLAQQAAPMPGMDMKGMMDMKTMMPNPSDTASTAGYKAAMMKMMMPMTPYTGDADVDFMTQMKPHHQAAIDMAKVQLANGKDPETKALAQAIITAQEKEIAMIDAWLKKKKS
;
A
#
# COMPACT_ATOMS: atom_id res chain seq x y z
N MET A 1 -13.52 63.19 -28.03
CA MET A 1 -13.04 62.23 -29.06
C MET A 1 -12.12 61.27 -28.41
N TYR A 2 -12.58 60.10 -27.98
CA TYR A 2 -11.75 59.05 -27.40
C TYR A 2 -11.61 57.91 -28.39
N ARG A 3 -10.36 57.67 -28.83
CA ARG A 3 -10.01 56.57 -29.75
C ARG A 3 -9.75 55.33 -28.90
N PHE A 4 -10.62 54.33 -29.01
CA PHE A 4 -10.38 53.00 -28.47
C PHE A 4 -9.40 52.23 -29.35
N ILE A 5 -8.26 51.88 -28.77
CA ILE A 5 -7.28 50.96 -29.38
C ILE A 5 -7.71 49.55 -28.94
N VAL A 6 -8.14 48.75 -29.93
CA VAL A 6 -8.43 47.32 -29.72
C VAL A 6 -7.11 46.57 -29.87
N ALA A 7 -6.61 46.07 -28.75
CA ALA A 7 -5.48 45.15 -28.70
C ALA A 7 -5.98 43.72 -28.91
N SER A 8 -5.66 43.14 -30.04
CA SER A 8 -5.90 41.72 -30.34
C SER A 8 -4.93 40.88 -29.55
N ALA A 9 -5.44 40.13 -28.57
CA ALA A 9 -4.67 39.11 -27.86
C ALA A 9 -4.64 37.84 -28.71
N ALA A 10 -3.48 37.49 -29.23
CA ALA A 10 -3.23 36.21 -29.88
C ALA A 10 -3.13 35.12 -28.80
N SER A 11 -4.12 34.22 -28.77
CA SER A 11 -4.09 33.05 -27.92
C SER A 11 -3.13 32.01 -28.48
N ILE A 12 -1.97 31.86 -27.86
CA ILE A 12 -1.05 30.77 -28.13
C ILE A 12 -1.57 29.52 -27.38
N LEU A 13 -2.09 28.57 -28.15
CA LEU A 13 -2.47 27.25 -27.68
C LEU A 13 -1.17 26.47 -27.41
N MET A 14 -0.75 26.42 -26.15
CA MET A 14 0.31 25.51 -25.69
C MET A 14 -0.29 24.10 -25.56
N ILE A 15 -0.08 23.27 -26.57
CA ILE A 15 -0.30 21.83 -26.49
C ILE A 15 0.85 21.28 -25.63
N GLY A 16 0.60 21.22 -24.34
CA GLY A 16 1.47 20.54 -23.38
C GLY A 16 1.42 19.04 -23.63
N GLY A 17 2.35 18.51 -24.41
CA GLY A 17 2.59 17.06 -24.46
C GLY A 17 3.04 16.60 -23.09
N VAL A 18 2.21 15.78 -22.43
CA VAL A 18 2.63 14.99 -21.25
C VAL A 18 3.65 13.99 -21.76
N LEU A 19 4.92 14.33 -21.68
CA LEU A 19 6.00 13.37 -21.77
C LEU A 19 5.86 12.45 -20.56
N ALA A 20 5.34 11.24 -20.78
CA ALA A 20 5.45 10.16 -19.83
C ALA A 20 6.95 9.97 -19.54
N GLN A 21 7.39 10.51 -18.42
CA GLN A 21 8.74 10.35 -17.92
C GLN A 21 8.87 8.90 -17.50
N GLN A 22 9.31 8.06 -18.44
CA GLN A 22 9.75 6.71 -18.12
C GLN A 22 10.90 6.87 -17.13
N ALA A 23 10.66 6.51 -15.88
CA ALA A 23 11.71 6.41 -14.89
C ALA A 23 12.81 5.51 -15.44
N ALA A 24 14.00 6.08 -15.66
CA ALA A 24 15.15 5.30 -16.05
C ALA A 24 15.41 4.21 -15.00
N PRO A 25 15.71 2.96 -15.41
CA PRO A 25 16.06 1.91 -14.46
C PRO A 25 17.25 2.37 -13.62
N MET A 26 17.13 2.33 -12.31
CA MET A 26 18.21 2.64 -11.40
C MET A 26 19.35 1.64 -11.64
N PRO A 27 20.58 2.08 -11.96
CA PRO A 27 21.69 1.16 -12.21
C PRO A 27 22.02 0.42 -10.90
N GLY A 28 21.90 -0.91 -10.92
CA GLY A 28 22.30 -1.80 -9.82
C GLY A 28 21.20 -2.53 -9.07
N MET A 29 19.91 -2.30 -9.35
CA MET A 29 18.84 -3.17 -8.84
C MET A 29 18.61 -4.32 -9.81
N ASP A 30 19.24 -5.46 -9.51
CA ASP A 30 18.87 -6.73 -10.13
C ASP A 30 17.47 -7.10 -9.64
N MET A 31 16.47 -6.94 -10.52
CA MET A 31 15.07 -7.29 -10.22
C MET A 31 14.90 -8.77 -9.82
N LYS A 32 15.86 -9.61 -10.13
CA LYS A 32 15.92 -11.02 -9.73
C LYS A 32 16.20 -11.19 -8.24
N GLY A 33 16.93 -10.27 -7.60
CA GLY A 33 17.16 -10.27 -6.15
C GLY A 33 15.98 -9.72 -5.33
N MET A 34 15.11 -8.92 -5.95
CA MET A 34 13.96 -8.29 -5.25
C MET A 34 12.76 -9.23 -5.07
N MET A 35 12.71 -10.34 -5.77
CA MET A 35 11.59 -11.30 -5.71
C MET A 35 12.06 -12.75 -5.60
N ASP A 36 13.09 -13.02 -4.83
CA ASP A 36 13.32 -14.40 -4.42
C ASP A 36 12.28 -14.75 -3.33
N MET A 37 11.15 -15.28 -3.76
CA MET A 37 10.07 -15.77 -2.88
C MET A 37 10.62 -16.69 -1.77
N LYS A 38 11.74 -17.36 -2.02
CA LYS A 38 12.39 -18.21 -1.04
C LYS A 38 12.99 -17.42 0.13
N THR A 39 13.49 -16.21 -0.10
CA THR A 39 13.99 -15.34 0.98
C THR A 39 12.89 -14.74 1.81
N MET A 40 11.66 -14.63 1.26
CA MET A 40 10.49 -14.15 1.97
C MET A 40 9.76 -15.23 2.78
N MET A 41 10.06 -16.50 2.55
CA MET A 41 9.49 -17.58 3.36
C MET A 41 10.24 -17.70 4.69
N PRO A 42 9.52 -17.95 5.82
CA PRO A 42 10.17 -18.29 7.09
C PRO A 42 11.08 -19.52 6.94
N ASN A 43 12.24 -19.46 7.56
CA ASN A 43 13.18 -20.59 7.57
C ASN A 43 13.65 -20.91 9.01
N PRO A 44 14.18 -22.11 9.27
CA PRO A 44 14.58 -22.53 10.63
C PRO A 44 15.68 -21.67 11.27
N SER A 45 16.46 -20.92 10.49
CA SER A 45 17.53 -20.03 10.98
C SER A 45 17.04 -18.62 11.30
N ASP A 46 15.81 -18.27 10.98
CA ASP A 46 15.25 -16.96 11.28
C ASP A 46 15.08 -16.76 12.79
N THR A 47 15.28 -15.53 13.26
CA THR A 47 14.84 -15.17 14.60
C THR A 47 13.30 -15.21 14.69
N ALA A 48 12.74 -15.31 15.88
CA ALA A 48 11.29 -15.30 16.08
C ALA A 48 10.62 -14.06 15.44
N SER A 49 11.25 -12.90 15.55
CA SER A 49 10.75 -11.67 14.92
C SER A 49 10.83 -11.75 13.39
N THR A 50 11.95 -12.18 12.83
CA THR A 50 12.11 -12.31 11.37
C THR A 50 11.09 -13.30 10.78
N ALA A 51 10.94 -14.47 11.39
CA ALA A 51 9.95 -15.46 10.98
C ALA A 51 8.52 -14.90 11.07
N GLY A 52 8.20 -14.17 12.12
CA GLY A 52 6.91 -13.52 12.32
C GLY A 52 6.60 -12.46 11.24
N TYR A 53 7.57 -11.59 10.91
CA TYR A 53 7.39 -10.58 9.85
C TYR A 53 7.23 -11.23 8.48
N LYS A 54 8.03 -12.25 8.16
CA LYS A 54 7.88 -13.01 6.92
C LYS A 54 6.50 -13.67 6.82
N ALA A 55 6.02 -14.27 7.91
CA ALA A 55 4.70 -14.89 7.96
C ALA A 55 3.57 -13.87 7.75
N ALA A 56 3.66 -12.67 8.33
CA ALA A 56 2.71 -11.59 8.12
C ALA A 56 2.66 -11.14 6.65
N MET A 57 3.83 -10.97 6.02
CA MET A 57 3.92 -10.64 4.59
C MET A 57 3.32 -11.72 3.70
N MET A 58 3.60 -13.00 3.99
CA MET A 58 3.03 -14.12 3.24
C MET A 58 1.50 -14.14 3.32
N LYS A 59 0.93 -13.89 4.49
CA LYS A 59 -0.53 -13.78 4.67
C LYS A 59 -1.14 -12.63 3.86
N MET A 60 -0.43 -11.53 3.68
CA MET A 60 -0.88 -10.42 2.85
C MET A 60 -0.94 -10.82 1.36
N MET A 61 0.02 -11.64 0.91
CA MET A 61 0.16 -12.01 -0.49
C MET A 61 -0.69 -13.22 -0.89
N MET A 62 -1.01 -14.13 0.05
CA MET A 62 -1.62 -15.42 -0.25
C MET A 62 -3.11 -15.39 -0.61
N PRO A 63 -3.99 -14.54 -0.08
CA PRO A 63 -5.33 -14.44 -0.61
C PRO A 63 -5.37 -13.35 -1.70
N MET A 64 -4.81 -13.64 -2.87
CA MET A 64 -5.05 -12.78 -4.04
C MET A 64 -6.50 -12.95 -4.49
N THR A 65 -7.39 -12.12 -3.95
CA THR A 65 -8.76 -12.05 -4.43
C THR A 65 -8.75 -11.47 -5.84
N PRO A 66 -9.40 -12.11 -6.82
CA PRO A 66 -9.46 -11.58 -8.18
C PRO A 66 -10.08 -10.18 -8.20
N TYR A 67 -9.57 -9.34 -9.09
CA TYR A 67 -10.16 -8.02 -9.33
C TYR A 67 -11.51 -8.16 -10.03
N THR A 68 -12.47 -7.34 -9.61
CA THR A 68 -13.84 -7.33 -10.15
C THR A 68 -14.00 -6.33 -11.29
N GLY A 69 -13.10 -5.33 -11.38
CA GLY A 69 -13.21 -4.17 -12.26
C GLY A 69 -14.01 -3.01 -11.67
N ASP A 70 -14.63 -3.19 -10.50
CA ASP A 70 -15.21 -2.10 -9.70
C ASP A 70 -14.13 -1.57 -8.73
N ALA A 71 -13.66 -0.35 -8.96
CA ALA A 71 -12.56 0.24 -8.21
C ALA A 71 -12.83 0.32 -6.70
N ASP A 72 -14.08 0.56 -6.28
CA ASP A 72 -14.44 0.65 -4.87
C ASP A 72 -14.39 -0.73 -4.21
N VAL A 73 -14.95 -1.74 -4.89
CA VAL A 73 -14.94 -3.14 -4.42
C VAL A 73 -13.51 -3.66 -4.35
N ASP A 74 -12.73 -3.42 -5.39
CA ASP A 74 -11.35 -3.89 -5.49
C ASP A 74 -10.49 -3.24 -4.41
N PHE A 75 -10.62 -1.93 -4.18
CA PHE A 75 -9.93 -1.23 -3.11
C PHE A 75 -10.24 -1.83 -1.73
N MET A 76 -11.52 -1.95 -1.37
CA MET A 76 -11.94 -2.48 -0.07
C MET A 76 -11.51 -3.94 0.12
N THR A 77 -11.58 -4.74 -0.94
CA THR A 77 -11.20 -6.16 -0.89
C THR A 77 -9.70 -6.34 -0.69
N GLN A 78 -8.87 -5.54 -1.39
CA GLN A 78 -7.42 -5.62 -1.27
C GLN A 78 -6.90 -5.00 0.03
N MET A 79 -7.54 -3.95 0.54
CA MET A 79 -7.12 -3.29 1.77
C MET A 79 -7.29 -4.17 3.02
N LYS A 80 -8.27 -5.06 3.04
CA LYS A 80 -8.49 -5.93 4.20
C LYS A 80 -7.29 -6.82 4.56
N PRO A 81 -6.73 -7.64 3.65
CA PRO A 81 -5.52 -8.43 3.96
C PRO A 81 -4.30 -7.55 4.26
N HIS A 82 -4.20 -6.37 3.65
CA HIS A 82 -3.14 -5.40 3.94
C HIS A 82 -3.20 -4.93 5.41
N HIS A 83 -4.40 -4.56 5.88
CA HIS A 83 -4.61 -4.15 7.27
C HIS A 83 -4.37 -5.30 8.26
N GLN A 84 -4.80 -6.51 7.92
CA GLN A 84 -4.53 -7.69 8.74
C GLN A 84 -3.03 -7.96 8.87
N ALA A 85 -2.27 -7.82 7.79
CA ALA A 85 -0.82 -7.98 7.83
C ALA A 85 -0.16 -6.91 8.74
N ALA A 86 -0.64 -5.66 8.71
CA ALA A 86 -0.15 -4.60 9.60
C ALA A 86 -0.40 -4.95 11.08
N ILE A 87 -1.56 -5.51 11.43
CA ILE A 87 -1.85 -6.03 12.78
C ILE A 87 -0.90 -7.16 13.15
N ASP A 88 -0.69 -8.13 12.26
CA ASP A 88 0.18 -9.26 12.51
C ASP A 88 1.63 -8.80 12.73
N MET A 89 2.14 -7.85 11.92
CA MET A 89 3.46 -7.24 12.12
C MET A 89 3.56 -6.48 13.45
N ALA A 90 2.54 -5.73 13.81
CA ALA A 90 2.50 -5.00 15.09
C ALA A 90 2.53 -5.96 16.29
N LYS A 91 1.85 -7.10 16.21
CA LYS A 91 1.92 -8.15 17.24
C LYS A 91 3.33 -8.75 17.38
N VAL A 92 4.03 -8.96 16.27
CA VAL A 92 5.44 -9.40 16.28
C VAL A 92 6.32 -8.37 17.00
N GLN A 93 6.11 -7.07 16.72
CA GLN A 93 6.83 -5.99 17.38
C GLN A 93 6.56 -5.94 18.89
N LEU A 94 5.31 -6.09 19.32
CA LEU A 94 4.96 -6.13 20.74
C LEU A 94 5.64 -7.29 21.46
N ALA A 95 5.71 -8.46 20.84
CA ALA A 95 6.28 -9.67 21.41
C ALA A 95 7.82 -9.65 21.47
N ASN A 96 8.48 -9.07 20.47
CA ASN A 96 9.93 -9.21 20.29
C ASN A 96 10.70 -7.88 20.42
N GLY A 97 10.04 -6.74 20.21
CA GLY A 97 10.65 -5.42 20.28
C GLY A 97 11.07 -5.04 21.70
N LYS A 98 12.09 -4.21 21.83
CA LYS A 98 12.59 -3.71 23.12
C LYS A 98 12.34 -2.21 23.30
N ASP A 99 12.22 -1.49 22.18
CA ASP A 99 12.05 -0.05 22.18
C ASP A 99 10.59 0.33 22.55
N PRO A 100 10.39 1.19 23.57
CA PRO A 100 9.06 1.53 24.06
C PRO A 100 8.25 2.38 23.04
N GLU A 101 8.91 3.22 22.21
CA GLU A 101 8.21 4.05 21.25
C GLU A 101 7.66 3.20 20.10
N THR A 102 8.45 2.24 19.61
CA THR A 102 8.01 1.32 18.56
C THR A 102 6.91 0.38 19.07
N LYS A 103 6.94 -0.02 20.34
CA LYS A 103 5.84 -0.79 20.95
C LYS A 103 4.57 0.04 21.09
N ALA A 104 4.67 1.31 21.49
CA ALA A 104 3.53 2.21 21.55
C ALA A 104 2.89 2.40 20.16
N LEU A 105 3.72 2.60 19.13
CA LEU A 105 3.26 2.67 17.75
C LEU A 105 2.57 1.38 17.30
N ALA A 106 3.15 0.22 17.60
CA ALA A 106 2.55 -1.07 17.27
C ALA A 106 1.17 -1.26 17.92
N GLN A 107 0.99 -0.85 19.17
CA GLN A 107 -0.31 -0.90 19.84
C GLN A 107 -1.32 0.05 19.19
N ALA A 108 -0.90 1.25 18.81
CA ALA A 108 -1.75 2.21 18.12
C ALA A 108 -2.19 1.69 16.73
N ILE A 109 -1.28 1.06 15.99
CA ILE A 109 -1.57 0.42 14.71
C ILE A 109 -2.64 -0.65 14.87
N ILE A 110 -2.51 -1.56 15.83
CA ILE A 110 -3.53 -2.61 16.06
C ILE A 110 -4.90 -1.99 16.24
N THR A 111 -5.02 -1.00 17.14
CA THR A 111 -6.29 -0.36 17.44
C THR A 111 -6.91 0.34 16.22
N ALA A 112 -6.10 1.02 15.42
CA ALA A 112 -6.56 1.72 14.21
C ALA A 112 -7.00 0.73 13.13
N GLN A 113 -6.17 -0.29 12.85
CA GLN A 113 -6.41 -1.25 11.78
C GLN A 113 -7.62 -2.16 12.07
N GLU A 114 -7.87 -2.51 13.32
CA GLU A 114 -9.08 -3.28 13.71
C GLU A 114 -10.37 -2.50 13.41
N LYS A 115 -10.39 -1.19 13.67
CA LYS A 115 -11.52 -0.32 13.32
C LYS A 115 -11.73 -0.23 11.82
N GLU A 116 -10.66 -0.07 11.06
CA GLU A 116 -10.71 0.03 9.60
C GLU A 116 -11.17 -1.28 8.96
N ILE A 117 -10.71 -2.44 9.45
CA ILE A 117 -11.20 -3.75 9.00
C ILE A 117 -12.71 -3.87 9.25
N ALA A 118 -13.21 -3.44 10.41
CA ALA A 118 -14.65 -3.47 10.70
C ALA A 118 -15.46 -2.57 9.73
N MET A 119 -14.91 -1.41 9.35
CA MET A 119 -15.53 -0.52 8.35
C MET A 119 -15.53 -1.16 6.96
N ILE A 120 -14.42 -1.77 6.55
CA ILE A 120 -14.30 -2.49 5.27
C ILE A 120 -15.32 -3.63 5.20
N ASP A 121 -15.40 -4.45 6.25
CA ASP A 121 -16.34 -5.58 6.31
C ASP A 121 -17.80 -5.11 6.24
N ALA A 122 -18.15 -4.05 6.96
CA ALA A 122 -19.49 -3.48 6.92
C ALA A 122 -19.85 -2.95 5.52
N TRP A 123 -18.89 -2.29 4.85
CA TRP A 123 -19.08 -1.77 3.51
C TRP A 123 -19.24 -2.90 2.47
N LEU A 124 -18.34 -3.88 2.49
CA LEU A 124 -18.41 -5.03 1.58
C LEU A 124 -19.71 -5.84 1.76
N LYS A 125 -20.21 -5.95 2.99
CA LYS A 125 -21.50 -6.60 3.26
C LYS A 125 -22.66 -5.88 2.59
N LYS A 126 -22.69 -4.53 2.65
CA LYS A 126 -23.73 -3.73 1.98
C LYS A 126 -23.70 -3.84 0.45
N LYS A 127 -22.52 -4.00 -0.14
CA LYS A 127 -22.38 -4.11 -1.61
C LYS A 127 -22.84 -5.48 -2.15
N LYS A 128 -22.89 -6.52 -1.31
CA LYS A 128 -23.34 -7.86 -1.70
C LYS A 128 -24.85 -8.06 -1.54
N SER A 129 -25.54 -7.11 -0.90
CA SER A 129 -27.00 -7.10 -0.70
C SER A 129 -27.71 -6.32 -1.79
#